data_03b52aa9fbf3fa0b8e546367597a3bf4
#
_entry.id   03b52aa9fbf3fa0b8e546367597a3bf4
#
_cell.length_a   1.000
_cell.length_b   1.000
_cell.length_c   1.000
_cell.angle_alpha   90.00
_cell.angle_beta   90.00
_cell.angle_gamma   90.00
#
_symmetry.space_group_name_H-M   'P 1'
#
loop_
_entity.id
_entity.type
_entity.pdbx_description
1 polymer ?
#
loop_
_entity_poly.entity_id
_entity_poly.type
_entity_poly.pdbx_seq_one_letter_code
_entity_poly.pdbx_strand_id
1 'polypeptide(L)'
;MNEALLQRLETLEGESRVRRLMARYMDLCDVPRAPTYVREXAEXFCVDAIWEGIGTQTAQTFGQHQGRDAVAAFVGGYLPPSDHFRLNLHYLTSESIVVDGSKAQGQWIMQQVSTYADGHSELFGTRLNIDFRCVDGVWLIAHFRTQRLFNTGLGA
;
A
#
# COMPACT_ATOMS: atom_id res chain seq x y z
N MET A 1 34.04 -3.94 -11.81
CA MET A 1 32.84 -3.29 -12.35
C MET A 1 32.97 -1.81 -12.07
N ASN A 2 32.72 -0.97 -13.07
CA ASN A 2 32.86 0.46 -12.82
C ASN A 2 31.70 0.99 -11.97
N GLU A 3 31.95 2.12 -11.37
CA GLU A 3 31.04 2.71 -10.38
C GLU A 3 29.69 3.12 -10.99
N ALA A 4 29.72 3.63 -12.23
CA ALA A 4 28.47 4.04 -12.90
C ALA A 4 27.57 2.84 -13.15
N LEU A 5 28.15 1.72 -13.57
CA LEU A 5 27.37 0.51 -13.82
C LEU A 5 26.81 -0.05 -12.52
N LEU A 6 27.62 -0.05 -11.46
CA LEU A 6 27.15 -0.50 -10.15
C LEU A 6 25.97 0.34 -9.67
N GLN A 7 26.05 1.65 -9.86
CA GLN A 7 25.00 2.57 -9.47
C GLN A 7 23.70 2.29 -10.25
N ARG A 8 23.82 2.01 -11.55
CA ARG A 8 22.66 1.65 -12.36
C ARG A 8 22.02 0.36 -11.88
N LEU A 9 22.85 -0.63 -11.51
CA LEU A 9 22.33 -1.89 -10.98
C LEU A 9 21.61 -1.67 -9.66
N GLU A 10 22.17 -0.84 -8.79
CA GLU A 10 21.54 -0.54 -7.50
C GLU A 10 20.19 0.14 -7.68
N THR A 11 20.10 1.05 -8.66
CA THR A 11 18.83 1.72 -8.97
C THR A 11 17.80 0.71 -9.46
N LEU A 12 18.20 -0.16 -10.39
CA LEU A 12 17.27 -1.18 -10.91
C LEU A 12 16.84 -2.15 -9.82
N GLU A 13 17.77 -2.55 -8.96
CA GLU A 13 17.46 -3.40 -7.84
C GLU A 13 16.46 -2.73 -6.89
N GLY A 14 16.70 -1.44 -6.63
CA GLY A 14 15.78 -0.67 -5.79
C GLY A 14 14.37 -0.64 -6.35
N GLU A 15 14.26 -0.40 -7.66
CA GLU A 15 12.95 -0.42 -8.32
C GLU A 15 12.26 -1.78 -8.13
N SER A 16 13.01 -2.85 -8.32
CA SER A 16 12.49 -4.20 -8.19
C SER A 16 12.00 -4.46 -6.76
N ARG A 17 12.79 -4.03 -5.78
CA ARG A 17 12.44 -4.25 -4.36
C ARG A 17 11.24 -3.43 -3.93
N VAL A 18 11.15 -2.18 -4.39
CA VAL A 18 9.99 -1.33 -4.11
C VAL A 18 8.73 -1.96 -4.70
N ARG A 19 8.83 -2.46 -5.93
CA ARG A 19 7.71 -3.13 -6.60
C ARG A 19 7.24 -4.34 -5.81
N ARG A 20 8.18 -5.17 -5.36
CA ARG A 20 7.85 -6.35 -4.56
C ARG A 20 7.23 -5.97 -3.22
N LEU A 21 7.75 -4.90 -2.60
CA LEU A 21 7.21 -4.41 -1.33
C LEU A 21 5.75 -4.00 -1.49
N MET A 22 5.43 -3.29 -2.57
CA MET A 22 4.04 -2.89 -2.81
C MET A 22 3.14 -4.08 -3.10
N ALA A 23 3.63 -5.04 -3.88
CA ALA A 23 2.85 -6.26 -4.14
C ALA A 23 2.59 -7.00 -2.83
N ARG A 24 3.59 -7.07 -1.98
CA ARG A 24 3.46 -7.71 -0.66
C ARG A 24 2.43 -6.99 0.21
N TYR A 25 2.50 -5.65 0.22
CA TYR A 25 1.54 -4.86 1.00
C TYR A 25 0.10 -5.15 0.53
N MET A 26 -0.12 -5.15 -0.79
CA MET A 26 -1.47 -5.43 -1.31
C MET A 26 -1.92 -6.84 -0.98
N ASP A 27 -1.02 -7.80 -1.11
CA ASP A 27 -1.33 -9.19 -0.75
C ASP A 27 -1.76 -9.30 0.71
N LEU A 28 -1.08 -8.57 1.60
CA LEU A 28 -1.43 -8.59 3.02
C LEU A 28 -2.78 -7.90 3.30
N CYS A 29 -3.20 -6.98 2.45
CA CYS A 29 -4.49 -6.29 2.59
C CYS A 29 -5.64 -7.05 1.95
N ASP A 30 -5.37 -8.04 1.12
CA ASP A 30 -6.42 -8.82 0.46
C ASP A 30 -7.14 -9.71 1.46
N VAL A 31 -8.44 -9.93 1.20
CA VAL A 31 -9.29 -10.80 2.01
C VAL A 31 -9.94 -11.80 1.05
N PRO A 32 -9.99 -13.07 1.35
CA PRO A 32 -9.67 -13.73 2.64
C PRO A 32 -8.16 -13.93 2.86
N ARG A 33 -7.79 -13.98 4.12
CA ARG A 33 -6.38 -14.04 4.51
C ARG A 33 -6.26 -14.66 5.92
N ALA A 34 -5.16 -15.37 6.16
CA ALA A 34 -4.88 -15.91 7.48
C ALA A 34 -4.60 -14.79 8.49
N PRO A 35 -4.85 -15.02 9.78
CA PRO A 35 -4.88 -13.92 10.77
C PRO A 35 -3.54 -13.43 11.29
N THR A 36 -2.41 -13.88 10.76
CA THR A 36 -1.08 -13.49 11.27
C THR A 36 -0.51 -12.23 10.62
N TYR A 37 -1.23 -11.61 9.71
CA TYR A 37 -0.66 -10.65 8.77
C TYR A 37 -0.62 -9.21 9.28
N VAL A 38 -1.29 -8.89 10.39
CA VAL A 38 -1.22 -7.52 10.94
C VAL A 38 0.21 -7.19 11.35
N ARG A 39 0.90 -8.12 11.97
CA ARG A 39 2.31 -7.92 12.33
C ARG A 39 3.15 -7.75 11.06
N GLU A 40 2.90 -8.58 10.08
CA GLU A 40 3.61 -8.49 8.80
C GLU A 40 3.34 -7.16 8.09
N UNK A 41 2.20 -6.59 8.13
CA UNK A 41 1.92 -5.44 7.65
C UNK A 41 2.68 -4.45 8.20
N ALA A 42 2.90 -4.47 9.57
CA ALA A 42 3.73 -3.48 10.26
C ALA A 42 5.17 -3.44 9.73
N GLU A 43 5.69 -4.61 9.50
CA GLU A 43 7.06 -4.73 9.01
C GLU A 43 7.29 -4.08 7.64
N UNK A 44 6.24 -3.61 6.76
CA UNK A 44 6.34 -3.04 5.67
C UNK A 44 6.56 -1.74 5.78
N PHE A 45 6.58 -1.19 7.00
CA PHE A 45 6.64 0.28 7.18
C PHE A 45 7.85 0.72 7.99
N CYS A 46 8.34 1.94 7.68
CA CYS A 46 9.32 2.62 8.56
C CYS A 46 8.71 2.81 9.94
N VAL A 47 9.57 2.89 10.95
CA VAL A 47 9.12 3.09 12.32
C VAL A 47 8.26 4.35 12.46
N ASP A 48 8.63 5.40 11.74
CA ASP A 48 7.95 6.70 11.79
C ASP A 48 7.04 6.92 10.58
N ALA A 49 6.57 5.87 9.93
CA ALA A 49 5.76 5.97 8.71
C ALA A 49 4.47 6.73 8.94
N ILE A 50 3.97 7.32 7.86
CA ILE A 50 2.65 7.96 7.83
C ILE A 50 1.79 7.25 6.80
N TRP A 51 0.54 7.01 7.16
CA TRP A 51 -0.48 6.49 6.23
C TRP A 51 -1.66 7.45 6.27
N GLU A 52 -2.09 7.95 5.12
CA GLU A 52 -3.18 8.93 5.13
C GLU A 52 -3.99 8.92 3.85
N GLY A 53 -5.25 9.30 4.02
CA GLY A 53 -6.09 9.68 2.89
C GLY A 53 -5.85 11.13 2.54
N ILE A 54 -5.76 11.43 1.25
CA ILE A 54 -5.60 12.82 0.79
C ILE A 54 -6.78 13.20 -0.10
N GLY A 55 -6.96 14.51 -0.29
CA GLY A 55 -8.17 15.04 -0.92
C GLY A 55 -9.29 15.08 0.12
N THR A 56 -10.28 15.96 -0.12
CA THR A 56 -11.26 16.28 0.93
C THR A 56 -11.98 15.04 1.44
N GLN A 57 -12.54 14.28 0.53
CA GLN A 57 -13.40 13.15 0.90
C GLN A 57 -12.59 11.98 1.48
N THR A 58 -11.47 11.67 0.86
CA THR A 58 -10.65 10.53 1.32
C THR A 58 -9.99 10.84 2.65
N ALA A 59 -9.56 12.09 2.85
CA ALA A 59 -8.99 12.51 4.12
C ALA A 59 -10.01 12.39 5.25
N GLN A 60 -11.26 12.75 4.98
CA GLN A 60 -12.33 12.61 5.99
C GLN A 60 -12.59 11.15 6.32
N THR A 61 -12.54 10.27 5.32
CA THR A 61 -12.83 8.86 5.52
C THR A 61 -11.74 8.17 6.31
N PHE A 62 -10.48 8.40 5.97
CA PHE A 62 -9.37 7.62 6.51
C PHE A 62 -8.49 8.35 7.51
N GLY A 63 -8.40 9.69 7.41
CA GLY A 63 -7.55 10.47 8.29
C GLY A 63 -6.07 10.21 8.07
N GLN A 64 -5.29 10.42 9.12
CA GLN A 64 -3.84 10.25 9.10
C GLN A 64 -3.41 9.41 10.30
N HIS A 65 -2.53 8.46 10.06
CA HIS A 65 -2.02 7.55 11.09
C HIS A 65 -0.50 7.61 11.06
N GLN A 66 0.11 7.84 12.20
CA GLN A 66 1.55 8.05 12.28
C GLN A 66 2.21 7.02 13.18
N GLY A 67 3.28 6.44 12.67
CA GLY A 67 4.03 5.39 13.33
C GLY A 67 3.58 4.01 12.86
N ARG A 68 4.56 3.14 12.74
CA ARG A 68 4.36 1.77 12.22
C ARG A 68 3.21 1.04 12.91
N ASP A 69 3.16 1.13 14.23
CA ASP A 69 2.15 0.38 15.00
C ASP A 69 0.75 0.95 14.79
N ALA A 70 0.64 2.28 14.72
CA ALA A 70 -0.65 2.92 14.48
C ALA A 70 -1.17 2.59 13.07
N VAL A 71 -0.26 2.59 12.10
CA VAL A 71 -0.63 2.23 10.72
C VAL A 71 -1.13 0.78 10.67
N ALA A 72 -0.39 -0.14 11.30
CA ALA A 72 -0.77 -1.55 11.29
C ALA A 72 -2.11 -1.77 11.99
N ALA A 73 -2.34 -1.06 13.09
CA ALA A 73 -3.62 -1.17 13.81
C ALA A 73 -4.77 -0.65 12.95
N PHE A 74 -4.56 0.46 12.25
CA PHE A 74 -5.59 1.03 11.40
C PHE A 74 -5.94 0.09 10.25
N VAL A 75 -4.95 -0.35 9.50
CA VAL A 75 -5.18 -1.26 8.37
C VAL A 75 -5.79 -2.57 8.87
N GLY A 76 -5.26 -3.08 9.99
CA GLY A 76 -5.74 -4.33 10.59
C GLY A 76 -7.19 -4.28 10.99
N GLY A 77 -7.73 -3.09 11.24
CA GLY A 77 -9.15 -2.94 11.59
C GLY A 77 -10.09 -3.37 10.48
N TYR A 78 -9.62 -3.39 9.23
CA TYR A 78 -10.41 -3.85 8.09
C TYR A 78 -10.26 -5.34 7.80
N LEU A 79 -9.33 -6.00 8.48
CA LEU A 79 -8.92 -7.37 8.16
C LEU A 79 -9.47 -8.34 9.19
N PRO A 80 -9.56 -9.63 8.86
CA PRO A 80 -10.04 -10.60 9.86
C PRO A 80 -9.26 -10.50 11.17
N PRO A 81 -9.92 -10.67 12.31
CA PRO A 81 -11.27 -11.23 12.50
C PRO A 81 -12.42 -10.25 12.26
N SER A 82 -12.14 -9.02 11.84
CA SER A 82 -13.22 -8.13 11.39
C SER A 82 -13.93 -8.77 10.20
N ASP A 83 -15.25 -8.65 10.17
CA ASP A 83 -16.07 -9.15 9.06
C ASP A 83 -16.45 -8.04 8.08
N HIS A 84 -15.66 -6.98 8.04
CA HIS A 84 -15.93 -5.83 7.15
C HIS A 84 -16.02 -6.28 5.69
N PHE A 85 -15.06 -7.09 5.25
CA PHE A 85 -15.04 -7.62 3.89
C PHE A 85 -15.19 -9.14 3.89
N ARG A 86 -16.01 -9.65 2.97
CA ARG A 86 -15.97 -11.06 2.60
C ARG A 86 -14.93 -11.33 1.54
N LEU A 87 -14.71 -10.33 0.66
CA LEU A 87 -13.67 -10.35 -0.36
C LEU A 87 -13.14 -8.94 -0.50
N ASN A 88 -11.84 -8.81 -0.63
CA ASN A 88 -11.22 -7.51 -0.93
C ASN A 88 -9.94 -7.79 -1.70
N LEU A 89 -9.87 -7.31 -2.94
CA LEU A 89 -8.72 -7.56 -3.81
C LEU A 89 -8.20 -6.23 -4.34
N HIS A 90 -6.90 -6.09 -4.34
CA HIS A 90 -6.23 -4.86 -4.76
C HIS A 90 -5.35 -5.15 -5.98
N TYR A 91 -5.53 -4.37 -7.04
CA TYR A 91 -4.81 -4.51 -8.30
C TYR A 91 -4.02 -3.23 -8.55
N LEU A 92 -2.71 -3.34 -8.69
CA LEU A 92 -1.85 -2.17 -8.97
C LEU A 92 -1.64 -2.05 -10.47
N THR A 93 -1.87 -0.84 -10.98
CA THR A 93 -1.71 -0.55 -12.40
C THR A 93 -0.99 0.79 -12.59
N SER A 94 -0.57 1.07 -13.82
CA SER A 94 -0.01 2.36 -14.25
C SER A 94 1.14 2.81 -13.38
N GLU A 95 2.07 1.90 -13.16
CA GLU A 95 3.17 2.06 -12.23
C GLU A 95 4.20 3.05 -12.69
N SER A 96 4.69 3.89 -11.76
CA SER A 96 5.87 4.72 -11.97
C SER A 96 6.68 4.70 -10.67
N ILE A 97 7.90 4.21 -10.73
CA ILE A 97 8.81 4.15 -9.57
C ILE A 97 10.09 4.87 -9.92
N VAL A 98 10.51 5.80 -9.07
CA VAL A 98 11.77 6.53 -9.22
C VAL A 98 12.59 6.31 -7.96
N VAL A 99 13.79 5.78 -8.13
CA VAL A 99 14.72 5.51 -7.04
C VAL A 99 15.87 6.50 -7.12
N ASP A 100 16.19 7.11 -5.99
CA ASP A 100 17.30 8.06 -5.87
C ASP A 100 18.07 7.72 -4.59
N GLY A 101 19.11 6.91 -4.73
CA GLY A 101 19.90 6.46 -3.59
C GLY A 101 19.06 5.63 -2.63
N SER A 102 18.95 6.08 -1.39
CA SER A 102 18.21 5.37 -0.35
C SER A 102 16.75 5.79 -0.24
N LYS A 103 16.27 6.59 -1.19
CA LYS A 103 14.89 7.06 -1.23
C LYS A 103 14.24 6.67 -2.54
N ALA A 104 12.94 6.48 -2.51
CA ALA A 104 12.19 6.22 -3.73
C ALA A 104 10.79 6.78 -3.59
N GLN A 105 10.17 6.97 -4.74
CA GLN A 105 8.80 7.44 -4.82
C GLN A 105 8.09 6.61 -5.88
N GLY A 106 6.89 6.16 -5.55
CA GLY A 106 6.09 5.38 -6.49
C GLY A 106 4.69 5.92 -6.61
N GLN A 107 4.14 5.78 -7.80
CA GLN A 107 2.75 6.13 -8.09
C GLN A 107 2.08 4.96 -8.77
N TRP A 108 0.81 4.77 -8.46
CA TRP A 108 -0.02 3.73 -9.07
C TRP A 108 -1.44 4.24 -9.18
N ILE A 109 -2.17 3.66 -10.12
CA ILE A 109 -3.63 3.64 -10.05
C ILE A 109 -4.00 2.26 -9.55
N MET A 110 -4.71 2.21 -8.43
CA MET A 110 -5.12 0.95 -7.82
C MET A 110 -6.60 0.73 -8.07
N GLN A 111 -6.92 -0.45 -8.56
CA GLN A 111 -8.31 -0.92 -8.56
C GLN A 111 -8.52 -1.79 -7.34
N GLN A 112 -9.66 -1.65 -6.72
CA GLN A 112 -10.03 -2.47 -5.58
C GLN A 112 -11.44 -2.99 -5.79
N VAL A 113 -11.59 -4.30 -5.64
CA VAL A 113 -12.90 -4.96 -5.71
C VAL A 113 -13.23 -5.45 -4.32
N SER A 114 -14.34 -4.98 -3.79
CA SER A 114 -14.74 -5.31 -2.42
C SER A 114 -16.13 -5.94 -2.41
N THR A 115 -16.30 -7.01 -1.66
CA THR A 115 -17.61 -7.55 -1.32
C THR A 115 -17.74 -7.49 0.19
N TYR A 116 -18.80 -6.86 0.66
CA TYR A 116 -19.03 -6.61 2.07
C TYR A 116 -19.82 -7.75 2.72
N ALA A 117 -19.93 -7.67 4.05
CA ALA A 117 -20.61 -8.72 4.82
C ALA A 117 -22.06 -8.95 4.35
N ASP A 118 -22.74 -7.88 3.91
CA ASP A 118 -24.13 -7.99 3.45
C ASP A 118 -24.25 -8.53 2.01
N GLY A 119 -23.11 -8.76 1.36
CA GLY A 119 -23.08 -9.37 0.03
C GLY A 119 -23.00 -8.40 -1.13
N HIS A 120 -23.15 -7.08 -0.89
CA HIS A 120 -23.01 -6.14 -2.01
C HIS A 120 -21.54 -5.93 -2.35
N SER A 121 -21.26 -5.57 -3.59
CA SER A 121 -19.91 -5.40 -4.09
C SER A 121 -19.71 -4.01 -4.69
N GLU A 122 -18.47 -3.54 -4.63
CA GLU A 122 -18.07 -2.23 -5.14
C GLU A 122 -16.74 -2.33 -5.85
N LEU A 123 -16.58 -1.48 -6.85
CA LEU A 123 -15.30 -1.25 -7.53
C LEU A 123 -14.83 0.15 -7.19
N PHE A 124 -13.58 0.25 -6.77
CA PHE A 124 -12.93 1.53 -6.49
C PHE A 124 -11.77 1.75 -7.44
N GLY A 125 -11.56 3.01 -7.82
CA GLY A 125 -10.34 3.46 -8.49
C GLY A 125 -9.67 4.49 -7.59
N THR A 126 -8.39 4.30 -7.32
CA THR A 126 -7.67 5.05 -6.31
C THR A 126 -6.28 5.42 -6.83
N ARG A 127 -5.85 6.64 -6.56
CA ARG A 127 -4.47 7.05 -6.84
C ARG A 127 -3.63 6.84 -5.59
N LEU A 128 -2.49 6.18 -5.77
CA LEU A 128 -1.52 6.00 -4.70
C LEU A 128 -0.28 6.82 -5.02
N ASN A 129 0.27 7.46 -3.98
CA ASN A 129 1.47 8.28 -4.06
C ASN A 129 2.30 7.97 -2.83
N ILE A 130 3.39 7.25 -3.00
CA ILE A 130 4.04 6.60 -1.87
C ILE A 130 5.52 6.91 -1.86
N ASP A 131 6.03 7.30 -0.69
CA ASP A 131 7.46 7.49 -0.46
C ASP A 131 8.02 6.27 0.25
N PHE A 132 9.24 5.90 -0.12
CA PHE A 132 9.96 4.75 0.43
C PHE A 132 11.34 5.17 0.90
N ARG A 133 11.86 4.44 1.89
CA ARG A 133 13.25 4.59 2.33
C ARG A 133 13.89 3.22 2.44
N CYS A 134 15.18 3.18 2.09
CA CYS A 134 16.02 2.00 2.32
C CYS A 134 16.71 2.18 3.66
N VAL A 135 16.41 1.32 4.62
CA VAL A 135 16.92 1.40 5.98
C VAL A 135 17.70 0.12 6.26
N ASP A 136 19.00 0.24 6.44
CA ASP A 136 19.88 -0.93 6.65
C ASP A 136 19.69 -1.98 5.57
N GLY A 137 19.61 -1.53 4.32
CA GLY A 137 19.51 -2.42 3.17
C GLY A 137 18.11 -2.94 2.86
N VAL A 138 17.11 -2.52 3.62
CA VAL A 138 15.73 -2.99 3.47
C VAL A 138 14.84 -1.82 3.05
N TRP A 139 14.12 -1.98 1.94
CA TRP A 139 13.19 -0.95 1.48
C TRP A 139 11.89 -1.04 2.27
N LEU A 140 11.45 0.10 2.78
CA LEU A 140 10.26 0.22 3.62
C LEU A 140 9.39 1.39 3.15
N ILE A 141 8.09 1.30 3.43
CA ILE A 141 7.15 2.38 3.14
C ILE A 141 7.33 3.48 4.19
N ALA A 142 7.58 4.70 3.72
CA ALA A 142 7.77 5.84 4.61
C ALA A 142 6.52 6.71 4.70
N HIS A 143 5.81 6.90 3.58
CA HIS A 143 4.62 7.74 3.57
C HIS A 143 3.66 7.22 2.51
N PHE A 144 2.53 6.72 2.95
CA PHE A 144 1.51 6.13 2.08
C PHE A 144 0.37 7.14 1.94
N ARG A 145 0.14 7.62 0.73
CA ARG A 145 -0.95 8.55 0.45
C ARG A 145 -1.91 7.90 -0.52
N THR A 146 -3.18 7.91 -0.18
CA THR A 146 -4.22 7.31 -1.01
C THR A 146 -5.33 8.33 -1.26
N GLN A 147 -5.80 8.37 -2.50
CA GLN A 147 -6.89 9.28 -2.88
C GLN A 147 -7.89 8.53 -3.73
N ARG A 148 -9.10 8.39 -3.22
CA ARG A 148 -10.18 7.75 -4.00
C ARG A 148 -10.56 8.64 -5.18
N LEU A 149 -10.57 8.07 -6.37
CA LEU A 149 -10.94 8.80 -7.59
C LEU A 149 -12.40 8.55 -7.95
N PHE A 150 -12.87 7.32 -7.76
CA PHE A 150 -14.27 6.97 -7.98
C PHE A 150 -14.60 5.66 -7.28
N ASN A 151 -15.90 5.43 -7.13
CA ASN A 151 -16.39 4.09 -6.78
C ASN A 151 -17.74 3.88 -7.46
N THR A 152 -18.05 2.62 -7.71
CA THR A 152 -19.33 2.25 -8.31
C THR A 152 -19.73 0.87 -7.81
N GLY A 153 -21.02 0.65 -7.73
CA GLY A 153 -21.55 -0.67 -7.37
C GLY A 153 -21.34 -1.68 -8.48
N LEU A 154 -21.16 -2.93 -8.10
CA LEU A 154 -21.04 -4.06 -9.02
C LEU A 154 -22.22 -5.00 -8.81
N GLY A 155 -22.70 -5.54 -9.94
CA GLY A 155 -23.78 -6.51 -9.91
C GLY A 155 -25.14 -5.86 -10.06
N ALA A 156 -26.15 -6.69 -9.99
CA ALA A 156 -27.52 -6.27 -10.20
C ALA A 156 -28.12 -5.62 -8.98
#